data_86939d8ee2760aaca444cd1ac8582b4d
#
_entry.id   86939d8ee2760aaca444cd1ac8582b4d
#
_cell.length_a   1.000
_cell.length_b   1.000
_cell.length_c   1.000
_cell.angle_alpha   90.00
_cell.angle_beta   90.00
_cell.angle_gamma   90.00
#
_symmetry.space_group_name_H-M   'P 1'
#
loop_
_entity.id
_entity.type
_entity.pdbx_description
1 polymer ?
#
loop_
_entity_poly.entity_id
_entity_poly.type
_entity_poly.pdbx_seq_one_letter_code
_entity_poly.pdbx_strand_id
1 'polypeptide(L)'
;DGLLVVPAGVEGHHAGSSVSVELLRGPDEIAGTIVAIGSHDLVLDLASSALRADDPLVTLASSNVGSLGGLVALRDGLCHIAGSHLLDPETGEYTLPYLDRVFGGAGPDVAVVRLVERSQGLIVAPGNPLEIEGLADLRRPGVRYVNRQRGAGTRVLLDVMLGKLGITPSSVEGYAREEPTHLAVAAAIASGRADAGMGIMAAARAFGLDFVPLAVEPYDLVVAPGAMESPQLAPLWSLLQSDRFKASVEELGGYSTKDMGRRLRLGFPGLGSVAPWDPGGGLDRGRCTGSSPGPTAAGSAPRPTAVSSGRPGRAPRMPWSSRSARTVRWAAAKTSS
;
A
#
# COMPACT_ATOMS: atom_id res chain seq x y z
N ASP A 1 5.38 -6.87 11.07
CA ASP A 1 4.85 -6.98 12.43
C ASP A 1 5.61 -8.03 13.26
N GLY A 2 6.39 -8.91 12.63
CA GLY A 2 7.18 -9.92 13.30
C GLY A 2 8.26 -10.52 12.44
N LEU A 3 9.16 -11.29 13.07
CA LEU A 3 10.25 -12.01 12.43
C LEU A 3 9.99 -13.51 12.50
N LEU A 4 10.01 -14.16 11.34
CA LEU A 4 10.06 -15.62 11.25
C LEU A 4 11.53 -16.04 11.13
N VAL A 5 12.00 -16.79 12.13
CA VAL A 5 13.35 -17.37 12.11
C VAL A 5 13.25 -18.78 11.49
N VAL A 6 13.90 -18.95 10.35
CA VAL A 6 14.05 -20.27 9.71
C VAL A 6 15.39 -20.85 10.19
N PRO A 7 15.39 -21.99 10.91
CA PRO A 7 16.62 -22.58 11.42
C PRO A 7 17.59 -22.99 10.30
N ALA A 8 18.88 -22.98 10.60
CA ALA A 8 19.89 -23.50 9.68
C ALA A 8 19.60 -24.97 9.34
N GLY A 9 19.64 -25.33 8.06
CA GLY A 9 19.31 -26.68 7.56
C GLY A 9 17.83 -26.90 7.21
N VAL A 10 16.97 -25.87 7.36
CA VAL A 10 15.58 -25.88 6.89
C VAL A 10 15.48 -24.93 5.71
N GLU A 11 14.99 -25.41 4.56
CA GLU A 11 14.86 -24.55 3.36
C GLU A 11 13.65 -23.60 3.43
N GLY A 12 12.72 -23.86 4.33
CA GLY A 12 11.50 -23.06 4.53
C GLY A 12 10.39 -23.84 5.22
N HIS A 13 9.20 -23.28 5.20
CA HIS A 13 7.97 -23.90 5.72
C HIS A 13 6.96 -24.08 4.60
N HIS A 14 6.24 -25.20 4.59
CA HIS A 14 5.14 -25.40 3.65
C HIS A 14 3.98 -24.45 3.94
N ALA A 15 3.24 -24.07 2.90
CA ALA A 15 2.01 -23.30 3.05
C ALA A 15 1.05 -24.01 4.03
N GLY A 16 0.47 -23.25 4.97
CA GLY A 16 -0.41 -23.77 6.02
C GLY A 16 0.30 -24.38 7.24
N SER A 17 1.65 -24.38 7.29
CA SER A 17 2.38 -24.79 8.49
C SER A 17 2.21 -23.79 9.62
N SER A 18 2.11 -24.28 10.86
CA SER A 18 2.21 -23.43 12.05
C SER A 18 3.67 -23.03 12.28
N VAL A 19 3.91 -21.74 12.43
CA VAL A 19 5.24 -21.18 12.66
C VAL A 19 5.23 -20.27 13.90
N SER A 20 6.38 -20.16 14.56
CA SER A 20 6.56 -19.19 15.65
C SER A 20 7.15 -17.92 15.09
N VAL A 21 6.52 -16.78 15.42
CA VAL A 21 6.95 -15.46 14.99
C VAL A 21 7.28 -14.62 16.22
N GLU A 22 8.46 -14.03 16.23
CA GLU A 22 8.83 -13.02 17.21
C GLU A 22 8.18 -11.68 16.82
N LEU A 23 7.25 -11.19 17.63
CA LEU A 23 6.54 -9.95 17.34
C LEU A 23 7.45 -8.74 17.61
N LEU A 24 7.54 -7.85 16.62
CA LEU A 24 8.26 -6.57 16.70
C LEU A 24 7.41 -5.46 17.31
N ARG A 25 6.08 -5.63 17.31
CA ARG A 25 5.11 -4.70 17.87
C ARG A 25 4.12 -5.43 18.77
N GLY A 26 3.45 -4.67 19.65
CA GLY A 26 2.42 -5.22 20.53
C GLY A 26 1.22 -5.79 19.72
N PRO A 27 0.53 -6.82 20.24
CA PRO A 27 -0.67 -7.36 19.59
C PRO A 27 -1.74 -6.31 19.32
N ASP A 28 -1.92 -5.34 20.22
CA ASP A 28 -2.91 -4.27 20.08
C ASP A 28 -2.53 -3.29 18.95
N GLU A 29 -1.25 -2.97 18.79
CA GLU A 29 -0.75 -2.18 17.66
C GLU A 29 -0.95 -2.92 16.32
N ILE A 30 -0.71 -4.24 16.31
CA ILE A 30 -0.93 -5.06 15.11
C ILE A 30 -2.42 -5.09 14.77
N ALA A 31 -3.29 -5.28 15.77
CA ALA A 31 -4.74 -5.28 15.59
C ALA A 31 -5.28 -3.91 15.14
N GLY A 32 -4.66 -2.80 15.57
CA GLY A 32 -4.98 -1.44 15.14
C GLY A 32 -4.41 -1.03 13.77
N THR A 33 -3.65 -1.93 13.10
CA THR A 33 -3.03 -1.59 11.81
C THR A 33 -4.00 -1.74 10.65
N ILE A 34 -4.32 -0.65 9.99
CA ILE A 34 -5.04 -0.65 8.69
C ILE A 34 -4.04 -1.02 7.60
N VAL A 35 -4.32 -2.06 6.82
CA VAL A 35 -3.48 -2.49 5.69
C VAL A 35 -4.09 -1.99 4.40
N ALA A 36 -3.32 -1.16 3.68
CA ALA A 36 -3.64 -0.65 2.36
C ALA A 36 -2.66 -1.23 1.32
N ILE A 37 -3.17 -1.90 0.28
CA ILE A 37 -2.34 -2.40 -0.81
C ILE A 37 -2.93 -1.87 -2.12
N GLY A 38 -2.11 -1.28 -3.00
CA GLY A 38 -2.64 -0.77 -4.25
C GLY A 38 -1.78 0.34 -4.84
N SER A 39 -2.41 1.28 -5.51
CA SER A 39 -1.71 2.48 -5.95
C SER A 39 -1.41 3.36 -4.74
N HIS A 40 -0.20 3.91 -4.71
CA HIS A 40 0.18 4.86 -3.66
C HIS A 40 -0.23 6.29 -4.02
N ASP A 41 -0.61 7.05 -2.99
CA ASP A 41 -0.87 8.49 -3.07
C ASP A 41 -0.38 9.19 -1.81
N LEU A 42 0.07 10.46 -1.93
CA LEU A 42 0.56 11.25 -0.80
C LEU A 42 -0.49 11.46 0.30
N VAL A 43 -1.77 11.42 -0.06
CA VAL A 43 -2.88 11.49 0.90
C VAL A 43 -2.89 10.30 1.85
N LEU A 44 -2.43 9.11 1.42
CA LEU A 44 -2.30 7.95 2.30
C LEU A 44 -1.19 8.14 3.33
N ASP A 45 -0.06 8.77 2.96
CA ASP A 45 1.02 9.09 3.90
C ASP A 45 0.57 10.15 4.92
N LEU A 46 -0.17 11.17 4.44
CA LEU A 46 -0.75 12.18 5.31
C LEU A 46 -1.77 11.56 6.27
N ALA A 47 -2.64 10.66 5.78
CA ALA A 47 -3.60 9.93 6.62
C ALA A 47 -2.90 9.06 7.66
N SER A 48 -1.83 8.33 7.26
CA SER A 48 -1.03 7.53 8.19
C SER A 48 -0.44 8.38 9.32
N SER A 49 0.07 9.56 8.97
CA SER A 49 0.64 10.52 9.94
C SER A 49 -0.42 11.08 10.87
N ALA A 50 -1.59 11.47 10.33
CA ALA A 50 -2.69 12.03 11.10
C ALA A 50 -3.31 11.00 12.06
N LEU A 51 -3.58 9.78 11.60
CA LEU A 51 -4.10 8.69 12.43
C LEU A 51 -3.18 8.41 13.62
N ARG A 52 -1.87 8.30 13.37
CA ARG A 52 -0.89 8.06 14.44
C ARG A 52 -0.76 9.23 15.42
N ALA A 53 -0.97 10.46 14.96
CA ALA A 53 -0.96 11.63 15.83
C ALA A 53 -2.18 11.67 16.77
N ASP A 54 -3.33 11.20 16.29
CA ASP A 54 -4.57 11.15 17.07
C ASP A 54 -4.57 9.94 18.04
N ASP A 55 -4.12 8.76 17.58
CA ASP A 55 -3.98 7.54 18.38
C ASP A 55 -2.73 6.75 17.93
N PRO A 56 -1.68 6.66 18.77
CA PRO A 56 -0.46 5.92 18.45
C PRO A 56 -0.65 4.42 18.17
N LEU A 57 -1.77 3.82 18.61
CA LEU A 57 -2.10 2.42 18.36
C LEU A 57 -2.75 2.21 16.99
N VAL A 58 -3.28 3.27 16.38
CA VAL A 58 -3.86 3.22 15.04
C VAL A 58 -2.79 3.57 14.01
N THR A 59 -2.50 2.63 13.12
CA THR A 59 -1.51 2.82 12.06
C THR A 59 -2.09 2.45 10.71
N LEU A 60 -1.62 3.11 9.64
CA LEU A 60 -1.95 2.75 8.26
C LEU A 60 -0.65 2.31 7.57
N ALA A 61 -0.59 1.02 7.23
CA ALA A 61 0.51 0.44 6.48
C ALA A 61 0.15 0.38 5.00
N SER A 62 0.88 1.10 4.16
CA SER A 62 0.63 1.17 2.72
C SER A 62 1.72 0.44 1.92
N SER A 63 1.30 -0.36 0.92
CA SER A 63 2.20 -1.03 -0.04
C SER A 63 1.81 -0.68 -1.46
N ASN A 64 2.78 -0.15 -2.23
CA ASN A 64 2.57 0.24 -3.62
C ASN A 64 2.83 -0.93 -4.57
N VAL A 65 1.76 -1.51 -5.11
CA VAL A 65 1.78 -2.56 -6.14
C VAL A 65 1.00 -2.17 -7.40
N GLY A 66 0.53 -0.92 -7.45
CA GLY A 66 -0.39 -0.41 -8.48
C GLY A 66 -1.84 -0.82 -8.24
N SER A 67 -2.77 -0.10 -8.88
CA SER A 67 -4.21 -0.25 -8.64
C SER A 67 -4.71 -1.66 -8.92
N LEU A 68 -4.33 -2.29 -10.03
CA LEU A 68 -4.78 -3.64 -10.36
C LEU A 68 -4.25 -4.69 -9.37
N GLY A 69 -2.96 -4.58 -9.01
CA GLY A 69 -2.35 -5.44 -7.98
C GLY A 69 -3.04 -5.29 -6.63
N GLY A 70 -3.48 -4.07 -6.29
CA GLY A 70 -4.27 -3.80 -5.09
C GLY A 70 -5.64 -4.48 -5.09
N LEU A 71 -6.37 -4.42 -6.20
CA LEU A 71 -7.66 -5.10 -6.32
C LEU A 71 -7.52 -6.62 -6.20
N VAL A 72 -6.44 -7.20 -6.78
CA VAL A 72 -6.13 -8.63 -6.63
C VAL A 72 -5.80 -8.96 -5.17
N ALA A 73 -4.96 -8.16 -4.51
CA ALA A 73 -4.64 -8.34 -3.09
C ALA A 73 -5.88 -8.26 -2.20
N LEU A 74 -6.80 -7.34 -2.51
CA LEU A 74 -8.07 -7.19 -1.80
C LEU A 74 -8.97 -8.44 -1.98
N ARG A 75 -9.08 -8.94 -3.22
CA ARG A 75 -9.80 -10.19 -3.54
C ARG A 75 -9.24 -11.38 -2.76
N ASP A 76 -7.94 -11.45 -2.63
CA ASP A 76 -7.22 -12.54 -1.96
C ASP A 76 -7.18 -12.36 -0.43
N GLY A 77 -7.87 -11.34 0.13
CA GLY A 77 -7.97 -11.10 1.58
C GLY A 77 -6.67 -10.63 2.23
N LEU A 78 -5.75 -10.01 1.47
CA LEU A 78 -4.42 -9.60 1.96
C LEU A 78 -4.42 -8.16 2.53
N CYS A 79 -5.48 -7.40 2.35
CA CYS A 79 -5.58 -6.02 2.83
C CYS A 79 -7.02 -5.63 3.16
N HIS A 80 -7.18 -4.55 3.93
CA HIS A 80 -8.48 -3.98 4.30
C HIS A 80 -9.01 -3.06 3.21
N ILE A 81 -8.11 -2.31 2.57
CA ILE A 81 -8.44 -1.32 1.54
C ILE A 81 -7.41 -1.40 0.40
N ALA A 82 -7.87 -1.10 -0.80
CA ALA A 82 -7.01 -0.97 -1.96
C ALA A 82 -7.17 0.41 -2.61
N GLY A 83 -6.06 1.15 -2.77
CA GLY A 83 -6.05 2.40 -3.52
C GLY A 83 -6.14 2.16 -5.02
N SER A 84 -7.10 2.79 -5.69
CA SER A 84 -7.37 2.58 -7.11
C SER A 84 -7.73 3.87 -7.85
N HIS A 85 -7.21 3.99 -9.07
CA HIS A 85 -7.54 5.05 -10.03
C HIS A 85 -7.42 4.49 -11.47
N LEU A 86 -7.88 3.26 -11.69
CA LEU A 86 -7.83 2.62 -13.00
C LEU A 86 -8.86 3.25 -13.94
N LEU A 87 -8.37 3.85 -15.02
CA LEU A 87 -9.20 4.34 -16.12
C LEU A 87 -9.55 3.19 -17.04
N ASP A 88 -10.82 3.00 -17.32
CA ASP A 88 -11.28 2.15 -18.41
C ASP A 88 -11.25 2.96 -19.72
N PRO A 89 -10.42 2.57 -20.71
CA PRO A 89 -10.27 3.34 -21.94
C PRO A 89 -11.53 3.36 -22.81
N GLU A 90 -12.41 2.35 -22.68
CA GLU A 90 -13.61 2.19 -23.50
C GLU A 90 -14.76 3.03 -22.96
N THR A 91 -14.94 3.04 -21.65
CA THR A 91 -16.05 3.76 -20.99
C THR A 91 -15.65 5.14 -20.49
N GLY A 92 -14.36 5.39 -20.24
CA GLY A 92 -13.87 6.59 -19.58
C GLY A 92 -14.13 6.62 -18.07
N GLU A 93 -14.68 5.55 -17.51
CA GLU A 93 -14.95 5.42 -16.09
C GLU A 93 -13.72 4.91 -15.32
N TYR A 94 -13.66 5.26 -14.02
CA TYR A 94 -12.58 4.83 -13.16
C TYR A 94 -13.02 3.75 -12.19
N THR A 95 -12.12 2.84 -11.86
CA THR A 95 -12.22 1.81 -10.80
C THR A 95 -13.38 0.82 -10.99
N LEU A 96 -14.63 1.30 -11.09
CA LEU A 96 -15.83 0.46 -11.10
C LEU A 96 -15.84 -0.64 -12.16
N PRO A 97 -15.48 -0.38 -13.45
CA PRO A 97 -15.45 -1.43 -14.48
C PRO A 97 -14.47 -2.57 -14.20
N TYR A 98 -13.42 -2.28 -13.41
CA TYR A 98 -12.43 -3.29 -13.05
C TYR A 98 -12.90 -4.20 -11.90
N LEU A 99 -13.83 -3.75 -11.07
CA LEU A 99 -14.34 -4.58 -9.97
C LEU A 99 -15.02 -5.85 -10.52
N ASP A 100 -15.84 -5.71 -11.54
CA ASP A 100 -16.52 -6.85 -12.15
C ASP A 100 -15.55 -7.82 -12.82
N ARG A 101 -14.47 -7.31 -13.41
CA ARG A 101 -13.40 -8.12 -14.02
C ARG A 101 -12.55 -8.88 -12.99
N VAL A 102 -12.23 -8.25 -11.85
CA VAL A 102 -11.35 -8.84 -10.82
C VAL A 102 -12.10 -9.77 -9.89
N PHE A 103 -13.35 -9.42 -9.54
CA PHE A 103 -14.12 -10.17 -8.55
C PHE A 103 -15.14 -11.16 -9.19
N GLY A 104 -15.28 -11.12 -10.55
CA GLY A 104 -16.23 -11.97 -11.28
C GLY A 104 -17.68 -11.49 -11.11
N GLY A 105 -18.42 -11.26 -12.19
CA GLY A 105 -19.70 -10.55 -12.36
C GLY A 105 -20.84 -10.65 -11.30
N ALA A 106 -20.67 -11.44 -10.24
CA ALA A 106 -21.47 -11.43 -9.00
C ALA A 106 -20.58 -10.98 -7.83
N GLY A 107 -19.68 -10.02 -8.10
CA GLY A 107 -18.59 -9.64 -7.22
C GLY A 107 -18.95 -9.48 -5.75
N PRO A 108 -18.02 -9.80 -4.84
CA PRO A 108 -18.22 -9.66 -3.41
C PRO A 108 -18.67 -8.23 -3.07
N ASP A 109 -19.27 -8.11 -1.91
CA ASP A 109 -19.78 -6.87 -1.33
C ASP A 109 -18.67 -5.85 -1.03
N VAL A 110 -17.94 -5.44 -2.09
CA VAL A 110 -16.91 -4.41 -1.97
C VAL A 110 -17.53 -3.03 -2.01
N ALA A 111 -17.17 -2.19 -1.04
CA ALA A 111 -17.52 -0.79 -1.08
C ALA A 111 -16.43 0.01 -1.83
N VAL A 112 -16.84 1.11 -2.44
CA VAL A 112 -15.93 2.08 -3.05
C VAL A 112 -16.16 3.43 -2.41
N VAL A 113 -15.10 4.03 -1.88
CA VAL A 113 -15.12 5.33 -1.20
C VAL A 113 -14.20 6.27 -1.94
N ARG A 114 -14.70 7.45 -2.34
CA ARG A 114 -13.86 8.51 -2.90
C ARG A 114 -12.88 8.99 -1.84
N LEU A 115 -11.57 8.91 -2.14
CA LEU A 115 -10.57 9.55 -1.30
C LEU A 115 -10.39 11.01 -1.71
N VAL A 116 -10.02 11.24 -2.97
CA VAL A 116 -9.82 12.58 -3.54
C VAL A 116 -10.07 12.60 -5.05
N GLU A 117 -10.21 13.81 -5.61
CA GLU A 117 -9.87 14.08 -6.99
C GLU A 117 -8.52 14.78 -7.04
N ARG A 118 -7.68 14.48 -8.02
CA ARG A 118 -6.34 15.01 -8.11
C ARG A 118 -5.97 15.44 -9.53
N SER A 119 -5.19 16.51 -9.65
CA SER A 119 -4.69 17.00 -10.93
C SER A 119 -3.54 16.13 -11.41
N GLN A 120 -3.68 15.57 -12.60
CA GLN A 120 -2.66 14.89 -13.38
C GLN A 120 -2.15 15.81 -14.50
N GLY A 121 -0.84 15.81 -14.73
CA GLY A 121 -0.25 16.67 -15.75
C GLY A 121 1.24 16.40 -15.93
N LEU A 122 1.88 17.25 -16.72
CA LEU A 122 3.32 17.21 -16.92
C LEU A 122 4.02 18.01 -15.81
N ILE A 123 4.93 17.36 -15.12
CA ILE A 123 5.89 17.98 -14.22
C ILE A 123 7.05 18.44 -15.10
N VAL A 124 7.45 19.69 -14.97
CA VAL A 124 8.53 20.31 -15.76
C VAL A 124 9.44 21.12 -14.83
N ALA A 125 10.64 21.47 -15.32
CA ALA A 125 11.60 22.28 -14.56
C ALA A 125 11.02 23.66 -14.24
N PRO A 126 11.48 24.34 -13.16
CA PRO A 126 11.04 25.67 -12.80
C PRO A 126 11.20 26.67 -13.93
N GLY A 127 10.19 27.51 -14.15
CA GLY A 127 10.11 28.44 -15.27
C GLY A 127 9.82 27.80 -16.61
N ASN A 128 9.60 26.50 -16.67
CA ASN A 128 9.29 25.74 -17.89
C ASN A 128 10.18 26.14 -19.11
N PRO A 129 11.51 26.00 -19.01
CA PRO A 129 12.45 26.58 -19.97
C PRO A 129 12.31 26.01 -21.38
N LEU A 130 11.64 24.87 -21.52
CA LEU A 130 11.36 24.26 -22.83
C LEU A 130 9.95 24.59 -23.35
N GLU A 131 9.22 25.46 -22.68
CA GLU A 131 7.87 25.88 -23.08
C GLU A 131 6.97 24.67 -23.43
N ILE A 132 6.91 23.69 -22.52
CA ILE A 132 6.09 22.49 -22.68
C ILE A 132 4.68 22.85 -22.23
N GLU A 133 3.73 22.88 -23.17
CA GLU A 133 2.33 23.23 -22.92
C GLU A 133 1.41 21.99 -22.92
N GLY A 134 1.88 20.86 -23.48
CA GLY A 134 1.07 19.65 -23.56
C GLY A 134 1.82 18.42 -24.08
N LEU A 135 1.08 17.33 -24.29
CA LEU A 135 1.66 16.06 -24.73
C LEU A 135 2.28 16.11 -26.13
N ALA A 136 1.81 17.03 -27.00
CA ALA A 136 2.36 17.20 -28.34
C ALA A 136 3.84 17.62 -28.31
N ASP A 137 4.22 18.41 -27.30
CA ASP A 137 5.57 18.93 -27.14
C ASP A 137 6.61 17.86 -26.76
N LEU A 138 6.15 16.73 -26.20
CA LEU A 138 7.01 15.60 -25.87
C LEU A 138 7.68 14.96 -27.09
N ARG A 139 7.19 15.27 -28.33
CA ARG A 139 7.76 14.80 -29.59
C ARG A 139 8.89 15.70 -30.11
N ARG A 140 9.07 16.87 -29.50
CA ARG A 140 10.14 17.79 -29.95
C ARG A 140 11.51 17.17 -29.71
N PRO A 141 12.42 17.28 -30.71
CA PRO A 141 13.78 16.78 -30.54
C PRO A 141 14.45 17.38 -29.29
N GLY A 142 15.08 16.54 -28.49
CA GLY A 142 15.81 16.97 -27.28
C GLY A 142 14.94 17.12 -26.03
N VAL A 143 13.61 16.94 -26.11
CA VAL A 143 12.74 16.86 -24.92
C VAL A 143 12.83 15.45 -24.35
N ARG A 144 13.47 15.29 -23.20
CA ARG A 144 13.67 13.99 -22.52
C ARG A 144 12.52 13.75 -21.56
N TYR A 145 11.76 12.71 -21.82
CA TYR A 145 10.62 12.31 -20.99
C TYR A 145 11.01 11.18 -20.03
N VAL A 146 10.38 11.15 -18.85
CA VAL A 146 10.40 10.02 -17.93
C VAL A 146 8.98 9.60 -17.60
N ASN A 147 8.73 8.30 -17.62
CA ASN A 147 7.42 7.71 -17.46
C ASN A 147 7.22 7.11 -16.07
N ARG A 148 5.98 6.82 -15.74
CA ARG A 148 5.65 5.91 -14.65
C ARG A 148 5.82 4.46 -15.11
N GLN A 149 6.10 3.58 -14.15
CA GLN A 149 6.20 2.14 -14.40
C GLN A 149 4.95 1.57 -15.08
N ARG A 150 5.11 0.50 -15.84
CA ARG A 150 4.00 -0.23 -16.47
C ARG A 150 3.01 -0.69 -15.41
N GLY A 151 1.70 -0.57 -15.74
CA GLY A 151 0.61 -0.89 -14.83
C GLY A 151 0.24 0.22 -13.84
N ALA A 152 0.98 1.34 -13.78
CA ALA A 152 0.53 2.52 -13.06
C ALA A 152 -0.63 3.21 -13.79
N GLY A 153 -1.67 3.63 -13.08
CA GLY A 153 -2.83 4.32 -13.68
C GLY A 153 -2.45 5.58 -14.46
N THR A 154 -1.48 6.36 -13.97
CA THR A 154 -0.94 7.52 -14.70
C THR A 154 -0.33 7.13 -16.05
N ARG A 155 0.32 5.96 -16.14
CA ARG A 155 0.83 5.44 -17.42
C ARG A 155 -0.31 5.07 -18.35
N VAL A 156 -1.35 4.41 -17.85
CA VAL A 156 -2.56 4.08 -18.64
C VAL A 156 -3.22 5.36 -19.13
N LEU A 157 -3.39 6.37 -18.28
CA LEU A 157 -3.94 7.68 -18.66
C LEU A 157 -3.11 8.34 -19.77
N LEU A 158 -1.78 8.36 -19.62
CA LEU A 158 -0.88 8.89 -20.65
C LEU A 158 -1.09 8.18 -22.00
N ASP A 159 -1.09 6.85 -21.98
CA ASP A 159 -1.21 6.05 -23.20
C ASP A 159 -2.55 6.29 -23.93
N VAL A 160 -3.65 6.42 -23.16
CA VAL A 160 -4.96 6.82 -23.70
C VAL A 160 -4.92 8.21 -24.31
N MET A 161 -4.30 9.18 -23.64
CA MET A 161 -4.22 10.56 -24.12
C MET A 161 -3.33 10.68 -25.37
N LEU A 162 -2.18 9.98 -25.40
CA LEU A 162 -1.32 9.92 -26.58
C LEU A 162 -2.08 9.30 -27.77
N GLY A 163 -2.81 8.21 -27.54
CA GLY A 163 -3.63 7.56 -28.56
C GLY A 163 -4.70 8.50 -29.15
N LYS A 164 -5.39 9.27 -28.32
CA LYS A 164 -6.37 10.28 -28.76
C LYS A 164 -5.75 11.39 -29.61
N LEU A 165 -4.48 11.70 -29.39
CA LEU A 165 -3.73 12.69 -30.17
C LEU A 165 -3.03 12.09 -31.39
N GLY A 166 -3.14 10.77 -31.63
CA GLY A 166 -2.41 10.09 -32.71
C GLY A 166 -0.89 10.08 -32.49
N ILE A 167 -0.43 10.21 -31.24
CA ILE A 167 1.00 10.21 -30.90
C ILE A 167 1.43 8.79 -30.59
N THR A 168 2.39 8.27 -31.36
CA THR A 168 2.97 6.95 -31.09
C THR A 168 3.95 7.05 -29.92
N PRO A 169 3.92 6.14 -28.95
CA PRO A 169 4.85 6.16 -27.81
C PRO A 169 6.33 6.19 -28.19
N SER A 170 6.69 5.55 -29.30
CA SER A 170 8.08 5.53 -29.80
C SER A 170 8.57 6.90 -30.31
N SER A 171 7.69 7.85 -30.55
CA SER A 171 8.06 9.23 -30.93
C SER A 171 8.39 10.13 -29.75
N VAL A 172 8.24 9.63 -28.51
CA VAL A 172 8.56 10.35 -27.27
C VAL A 172 9.90 9.85 -26.75
N GLU A 173 10.94 10.71 -26.78
CA GLU A 173 12.25 10.36 -26.27
C GLU A 173 12.21 10.09 -24.76
N GLY A 174 12.62 8.91 -24.33
CA GLY A 174 12.61 8.50 -22.93
C GLY A 174 11.31 7.86 -22.47
N TYR A 175 10.33 7.61 -23.34
CA TYR A 175 9.08 6.92 -22.99
C TYR A 175 9.30 5.57 -22.29
N ALA A 176 10.37 4.86 -22.57
CA ALA A 176 10.72 3.59 -21.93
C ALA A 176 11.47 3.75 -20.59
N ARG A 177 11.86 4.96 -20.22
CA ARG A 177 12.47 5.24 -18.91
C ARG A 177 11.35 5.30 -17.86
N GLU A 178 11.44 4.46 -16.84
CA GLU A 178 10.36 4.28 -15.87
C GLU A 178 10.80 4.65 -14.46
N GLU A 179 9.91 5.31 -13.73
CA GLU A 179 10.06 5.62 -12.31
C GLU A 179 8.86 5.05 -11.51
N PRO A 180 9.10 4.50 -10.31
CA PRO A 180 8.09 3.76 -9.57
C PRO A 180 7.05 4.65 -8.87
N THR A 181 7.33 5.92 -8.60
CA THR A 181 6.45 6.84 -7.87
C THR A 181 6.37 8.21 -8.54
N HIS A 182 5.34 9.00 -8.20
CA HIS A 182 5.24 10.39 -8.65
C HIS A 182 6.42 11.24 -8.16
N LEU A 183 6.85 11.03 -6.90
CA LEU A 183 8.00 11.73 -6.34
C LEU A 183 9.30 11.35 -7.06
N ALA A 184 9.45 10.09 -7.50
CA ALA A 184 10.62 9.66 -8.28
C ALA A 184 10.65 10.32 -9.66
N VAL A 185 9.50 10.51 -10.31
CA VAL A 185 9.37 11.30 -11.55
C VAL A 185 9.82 12.74 -11.30
N ALA A 186 9.29 13.39 -10.24
CA ALA A 186 9.67 14.76 -9.89
C ALA A 186 11.17 14.87 -9.57
N ALA A 187 11.75 13.91 -8.84
CA ALA A 187 13.17 13.86 -8.55
C ALA A 187 14.04 13.70 -9.82
N ALA A 188 13.57 12.93 -10.82
CA ALA A 188 14.27 12.80 -12.10
C ALA A 188 14.33 14.14 -12.85
N ILE A 189 13.27 14.94 -12.78
CA ILE A 189 13.22 16.27 -13.41
C ILE A 189 14.05 17.27 -12.60
N ALA A 190 13.89 17.32 -11.28
CA ALA A 190 14.67 18.20 -10.41
C ALA A 190 16.19 18.00 -10.54
N SER A 191 16.62 16.75 -10.81
CA SER A 191 18.04 16.41 -11.02
C SER A 191 18.52 16.59 -12.47
N GLY A 192 17.67 17.06 -13.39
CA GLY A 192 18.01 17.26 -14.81
C GLY A 192 18.18 15.94 -15.59
N ARG A 193 17.76 14.79 -15.07
CA ARG A 193 17.79 13.50 -15.78
C ARG A 193 16.66 13.40 -16.82
N ALA A 194 15.61 14.16 -16.68
CA ALA A 194 14.49 14.32 -17.60
C ALA A 194 14.03 15.78 -17.60
N ASP A 195 13.33 16.17 -18.66
CA ASP A 195 12.79 17.52 -18.84
C ASP A 195 11.30 17.57 -18.55
N ALA A 196 10.60 16.45 -18.74
CA ALA A 196 9.19 16.29 -18.43
C ALA A 196 8.87 14.87 -17.97
N GLY A 197 7.77 14.74 -17.20
CA GLY A 197 7.20 13.45 -16.79
C GLY A 197 5.79 13.62 -16.31
N MET A 198 4.91 12.66 -16.57
CA MET A 198 3.53 12.74 -16.11
C MET A 198 3.40 12.32 -14.65
N GLY A 199 2.73 13.15 -13.86
CA GLY A 199 2.53 12.93 -12.44
C GLY A 199 1.42 13.80 -11.86
N ILE A 200 1.32 13.81 -10.53
CA ILE A 200 0.38 14.66 -9.78
C ILE A 200 1.00 16.01 -9.43
N MET A 201 0.17 17.05 -9.35
CA MET A 201 0.62 18.40 -9.00
C MET A 201 1.36 18.45 -7.66
N ALA A 202 0.89 17.71 -6.66
CA ALA A 202 1.53 17.66 -5.35
C ALA A 202 2.99 17.19 -5.41
N ALA A 203 3.32 16.25 -6.31
CA ALA A 203 4.70 15.81 -6.51
C ALA A 203 5.57 16.91 -7.13
N ALA A 204 5.03 17.68 -8.08
CA ALA A 204 5.73 18.84 -8.63
C ALA A 204 6.01 19.89 -7.52
N ARG A 205 5.00 20.23 -6.73
CA ARG A 205 5.13 21.19 -5.62
C ARG A 205 6.15 20.77 -4.57
N ALA A 206 6.18 19.47 -4.21
CA ALA A 206 7.13 18.94 -3.24
C ALA A 206 8.60 19.15 -3.64
N PHE A 207 8.89 19.29 -4.94
CA PHE A 207 10.24 19.55 -5.47
C PHE A 207 10.43 20.98 -6.01
N GLY A 208 9.46 21.87 -5.83
CA GLY A 208 9.52 23.23 -6.35
C GLY A 208 9.55 23.30 -7.88
N LEU A 209 8.90 22.36 -8.54
CA LEU A 209 8.82 22.23 -10.00
C LEU A 209 7.52 22.85 -10.52
N ASP A 210 7.50 23.24 -11.79
CA ASP A 210 6.31 23.69 -12.47
C ASP A 210 5.46 22.52 -12.97
N PHE A 211 4.19 22.83 -13.25
CA PHE A 211 3.20 21.82 -13.58
C PHE A 211 2.26 22.30 -14.69
N VAL A 212 2.13 21.49 -15.73
CA VAL A 212 1.19 21.70 -16.85
C VAL A 212 0.00 20.76 -16.67
N PRO A 213 -1.18 21.24 -16.25
CA PRO A 213 -2.33 20.38 -15.97
C PRO A 213 -2.88 19.75 -17.26
N LEU A 214 -3.21 18.47 -17.22
CA LEU A 214 -3.76 17.73 -18.37
C LEU A 214 -5.13 17.10 -18.07
N ALA A 215 -5.34 16.63 -16.87
CA ALA A 215 -6.57 15.94 -16.46
C ALA A 215 -6.81 16.05 -14.97
N VAL A 216 -8.06 15.83 -14.58
CA VAL A 216 -8.45 15.54 -13.20
C VAL A 216 -8.87 14.08 -13.14
N GLU A 217 -8.31 13.33 -12.19
CA GLU A 217 -8.67 11.93 -12.00
C GLU A 217 -9.16 11.67 -10.58
N PRO A 218 -10.15 10.80 -10.40
CA PRO A 218 -10.56 10.32 -9.10
C PRO A 218 -9.54 9.32 -8.56
N TYR A 219 -9.33 9.34 -7.26
CA TYR A 219 -8.62 8.31 -6.53
C TYR A 219 -9.53 7.74 -5.45
N ASP A 220 -9.80 6.45 -5.55
CA ASP A 220 -10.77 5.76 -4.72
C ASP A 220 -10.11 4.72 -3.81
N LEU A 221 -10.73 4.50 -2.65
CA LEU A 221 -10.45 3.36 -1.79
C LEU A 221 -11.50 2.28 -2.05
N VAL A 222 -11.04 1.12 -2.51
CA VAL A 222 -11.86 -0.09 -2.59
C VAL A 222 -11.70 -0.84 -1.28
N VAL A 223 -12.81 -1.15 -0.63
CA VAL A 223 -12.84 -1.68 0.74
C VAL A 223 -13.26 -3.14 0.72
N ALA A 224 -12.54 -3.99 1.46
CA ALA A 224 -12.83 -5.41 1.55
C ALA A 224 -14.26 -5.69 2.06
N PRO A 225 -14.87 -6.80 1.64
CA PRO A 225 -16.19 -7.20 2.13
C PRO A 225 -16.23 -7.26 3.66
N GLY A 226 -17.27 -6.65 4.25
CA GLY A 226 -17.45 -6.59 5.70
C GLY A 226 -16.47 -5.68 6.46
N ALA A 227 -15.43 -5.14 5.82
CA ALA A 227 -14.47 -4.26 6.49
C ALA A 227 -14.99 -2.83 6.66
N MET A 228 -15.96 -2.41 5.85
CA MET A 228 -16.49 -1.03 5.87
C MET A 228 -17.00 -0.59 7.24
N GLU A 229 -17.64 -1.49 7.97
CA GLU A 229 -18.20 -1.24 9.30
C GLU A 229 -17.27 -1.77 10.43
N SER A 230 -16.04 -2.18 10.11
CA SER A 230 -15.14 -2.70 11.13
C SER A 230 -14.65 -1.59 12.06
N PRO A 231 -14.49 -1.86 13.36
CA PRO A 231 -13.91 -0.90 14.31
C PRO A 231 -12.50 -0.45 13.90
N GLN A 232 -11.77 -1.29 13.17
CA GLN A 232 -10.41 -1.01 12.72
C GLN A 232 -10.37 0.12 11.68
N LEU A 233 -11.38 0.23 10.78
CA LEU A 233 -11.46 1.29 9.79
C LEU A 233 -12.20 2.55 10.29
N ALA A 234 -12.89 2.48 11.43
CA ALA A 234 -13.64 3.62 11.96
C ALA A 234 -12.79 4.90 12.14
N PRO A 235 -11.53 4.84 12.64
CA PRO A 235 -10.67 6.02 12.73
C PRO A 235 -10.39 6.66 11.37
N LEU A 236 -10.16 5.83 10.32
CA LEU A 236 -9.96 6.34 8.97
C LEU A 236 -11.20 7.07 8.44
N TRP A 237 -12.40 6.48 8.62
CA TRP A 237 -13.64 7.13 8.19
C TRP A 237 -13.88 8.45 8.92
N SER A 238 -13.60 8.52 10.20
CA SER A 238 -13.68 9.76 11.00
C SER A 238 -12.68 10.80 10.49
N LEU A 239 -11.45 10.39 10.19
CA LEU A 239 -10.41 11.27 9.65
C LEU A 239 -10.84 11.89 8.32
N LEU A 240 -11.42 11.09 7.39
CA LEU A 240 -11.88 11.58 6.09
C LEU A 240 -13.04 12.59 6.18
N GLN A 241 -13.75 12.64 7.31
CA GLN A 241 -14.78 13.66 7.55
C GLN A 241 -14.23 14.94 8.19
N SER A 242 -13.00 14.91 8.71
CA SER A 242 -12.37 16.04 9.40
C SER A 242 -12.04 17.19 8.46
N ASP A 243 -12.56 18.37 8.74
CA ASP A 243 -12.23 19.58 7.97
C ASP A 243 -10.74 19.93 8.05
N ARG A 244 -10.10 19.68 9.20
CA ARG A 244 -8.66 19.86 9.38
C ARG A 244 -7.87 18.97 8.42
N PHE A 245 -8.26 17.69 8.30
CA PHE A 245 -7.57 16.77 7.39
C PHE A 245 -7.79 17.17 5.93
N LYS A 246 -9.02 17.52 5.55
CA LYS A 246 -9.34 18.01 4.21
C LYS A 246 -8.51 19.22 3.82
N ALA A 247 -8.40 20.21 4.71
CA ALA A 247 -7.54 21.38 4.49
C ALA A 247 -6.07 21.00 4.28
N SER A 248 -5.53 20.10 5.11
CA SER A 248 -4.15 19.62 4.96
C SER A 248 -3.91 18.88 3.64
N VAL A 249 -4.92 18.16 3.13
CA VAL A 249 -4.84 17.51 1.81
C VAL A 249 -4.82 18.55 0.68
N GLU A 250 -5.65 19.56 0.76
CA GLU A 250 -5.72 20.63 -0.26
C GLU A 250 -4.44 21.50 -0.27
N GLU A 251 -3.78 21.67 0.89
CA GLU A 251 -2.47 22.34 1.01
C GLU A 251 -1.35 21.64 0.23
N LEU A 252 -1.43 20.31 0.00
CA LEU A 252 -0.49 19.60 -0.87
C LEU A 252 -0.53 20.11 -2.32
N GLY A 253 -1.67 20.66 -2.74
CA GLY A 253 -1.93 21.23 -4.05
C GLY A 253 -2.39 20.22 -5.10
N GLY A 254 -3.34 20.68 -5.91
CA GLY A 254 -3.92 19.87 -6.98
C GLY A 254 -4.87 18.77 -6.51
N TYR A 255 -5.29 18.78 -5.27
CA TYR A 255 -6.32 17.90 -4.71
C TYR A 255 -7.63 18.65 -4.49
N SER A 256 -8.74 17.95 -4.69
CA SER A 256 -10.08 18.35 -4.28
C SER A 256 -10.63 17.32 -3.28
N THR A 257 -11.07 17.79 -2.13
CA THR A 257 -11.68 16.99 -1.06
C THR A 257 -13.21 17.05 -1.06
N LYS A 258 -13.82 17.69 -2.07
CA LYS A 258 -15.27 17.93 -2.18
C LYS A 258 -16.10 16.67 -1.92
N ASP A 259 -15.68 15.54 -2.49
CA ASP A 259 -16.38 14.26 -2.37
C ASP A 259 -15.64 13.27 -1.44
N MET A 260 -14.68 13.73 -0.63
CA MET A 260 -13.91 12.88 0.27
C MET A 260 -14.84 12.14 1.25
N GLY A 261 -14.67 10.81 1.34
CA GLY A 261 -15.50 9.96 2.17
C GLY A 261 -16.86 9.58 1.56
N ARG A 262 -17.20 10.07 0.34
CA ARG A 262 -18.43 9.69 -0.35
C ARG A 262 -18.37 8.23 -0.79
N ARG A 263 -19.36 7.44 -0.39
CA ARG A 263 -19.54 6.06 -0.85
C ARG A 263 -20.12 6.07 -2.27
N LEU A 264 -19.41 5.47 -3.23
CA LEU A 264 -19.79 5.42 -4.65
C LEU A 264 -20.52 4.13 -4.98
N ARG A 265 -20.15 3.03 -4.34
CA ARG A 265 -20.79 1.72 -4.46
C ARG A 265 -20.94 1.15 -3.04
N LEU A 266 -22.15 0.85 -2.68
CA LEU A 266 -22.48 -0.05 -1.58
C LEU A 266 -22.67 -1.42 -2.21
N GLY A 267 -22.12 -2.45 -1.59
CA GLY A 267 -22.23 -3.80 -2.11
C GLY A 267 -23.64 -4.18 -2.56
N PHE A 268 -23.74 -5.18 -3.43
CA PHE A 268 -25.04 -5.60 -3.95
C PHE A 268 -25.91 -6.19 -2.83
N PRO A 269 -27.10 -5.64 -2.57
CA PRO A 269 -28.07 -6.32 -1.71
C PRO A 269 -28.63 -7.51 -2.51
N GLY A 270 -28.20 -8.75 -2.20
CA GLY A 270 -28.85 -9.91 -2.81
C GLY A 270 -28.12 -11.24 -2.83
N LEU A 271 -26.89 -11.33 -2.41
CA LEU A 271 -26.19 -12.63 -2.27
C LEU A 271 -25.83 -12.84 -0.81
N GLY A 272 -26.27 -13.98 -0.26
CA GLY A 272 -26.19 -14.36 1.13
C GLY A 272 -24.81 -14.05 1.76
N SER A 273 -24.87 -13.66 3.02
CA SER A 273 -23.74 -13.26 3.84
C SER A 273 -22.52 -14.11 3.59
N VAL A 274 -21.55 -13.55 2.86
CA VAL A 274 -20.16 -14.00 2.98
C VAL A 274 -19.80 -13.70 4.43
N ALA A 275 -19.23 -14.67 5.13
CA ALA A 275 -18.77 -14.48 6.50
C ALA A 275 -17.98 -13.16 6.60
N PRO A 276 -18.19 -12.35 7.65
CA PRO A 276 -17.48 -11.11 7.82
C PRO A 276 -15.98 -11.35 7.60
N TRP A 277 -15.30 -10.46 6.90
CA TRP A 277 -13.86 -10.51 6.76
C TRP A 277 -13.24 -10.62 8.16
N ASP A 278 -12.64 -11.77 8.45
CA ASP A 278 -11.97 -12.04 9.72
C ASP A 278 -10.46 -11.90 9.48
N PRO A 279 -9.85 -10.76 9.89
CA PRO A 279 -8.41 -10.55 9.79
C PRO A 279 -7.62 -11.55 10.64
N GLY A 280 -8.33 -12.22 11.54
CA GLY A 280 -7.83 -13.26 12.45
C GLY A 280 -8.33 -14.64 12.11
N GLY A 281 -8.79 -14.95 10.90
CA GLY A 281 -9.20 -16.29 10.49
C GLY A 281 -8.17 -17.35 10.84
N GLY A 282 -7.84 -17.47 12.10
CA GLY A 282 -6.79 -18.27 12.70
C GLY A 282 -6.29 -17.79 14.07
N LEU A 283 -6.72 -16.66 14.57
CA LEU A 283 -6.51 -16.29 15.97
C LEU A 283 -7.58 -16.98 16.83
N ASP A 284 -7.41 -18.29 17.04
CA ASP A 284 -8.12 -18.97 18.11
C ASP A 284 -7.73 -18.27 19.44
N ARG A 285 -8.66 -17.47 19.98
CA ARG A 285 -8.59 -16.94 21.36
C ARG A 285 -8.77 -18.11 22.35
N GLY A 286 -7.97 -19.16 22.16
CA GLY A 286 -7.87 -20.27 23.07
C GLY A 286 -7.44 -19.76 24.45
N ARG A 287 -8.34 -19.91 25.40
CA ARG A 287 -8.15 -19.70 26.83
C ARG A 287 -6.72 -20.02 27.24
N CYS A 288 -6.03 -19.04 27.80
CA CYS A 288 -4.86 -19.26 28.61
C CYS A 288 -5.30 -19.97 29.91
N THR A 289 -5.41 -21.29 29.90
CA THR A 289 -5.39 -22.06 31.13
C THR A 289 -3.94 -22.36 31.43
N GLY A 290 -3.38 -21.65 32.38
CA GLY A 290 -2.10 -21.94 32.97
C GLY A 290 -2.16 -23.31 33.67
N SER A 291 -1.38 -24.26 33.20
CA SER A 291 -0.96 -25.43 33.97
C SER A 291 0.56 -25.55 33.82
N SER A 292 1.24 -25.19 34.88
CA SER A 292 2.66 -25.47 35.07
C SER A 292 2.85 -26.99 35.25
N PRO A 293 3.76 -27.65 34.54
CA PRO A 293 4.22 -28.98 34.96
C PRO A 293 5.32 -28.79 36.01
N GLY A 294 5.10 -29.42 37.16
CA GLY A 294 6.08 -29.56 38.22
C GLY A 294 7.28 -30.45 37.80
N PRO A 295 8.36 -30.40 38.58
CA PRO A 295 9.62 -31.02 38.22
C PRO A 295 9.59 -32.53 38.51
N THR A 296 9.89 -33.39 37.54
CA THR A 296 10.27 -34.79 37.74
C THR A 296 11.78 -34.95 37.67
N ALA A 297 12.26 -35.71 38.63
CA ALA A 297 13.64 -35.98 39.00
C ALA A 297 14.39 -36.91 38.03
N ALA A 298 15.71 -36.69 38.04
CA ALA A 298 16.82 -37.65 38.00
C ALA A 298 17.02 -38.59 36.82
N GLY A 299 18.17 -38.46 36.17
CA GLY A 299 18.84 -39.44 35.33
C GLY A 299 20.29 -39.03 35.12
N SER A 300 21.20 -39.66 35.86
CA SER A 300 22.65 -39.46 35.91
C SER A 300 23.39 -40.05 34.71
N ALA A 301 24.45 -39.35 34.21
CA ALA A 301 25.80 -39.84 33.86
C ALA A 301 26.36 -39.20 32.57
N PRO A 302 27.67 -39.26 32.25
CA PRO A 302 28.84 -38.83 33.05
C PRO A 302 29.68 -37.75 32.27
N ARG A 303 30.59 -37.14 32.97
CA ARG A 303 31.56 -36.16 32.47
C ARG A 303 32.62 -36.76 31.55
N PRO A 304 33.16 -35.98 30.63
CA PRO A 304 34.58 -36.03 30.34
C PRO A 304 35.31 -34.69 30.64
N THR A 305 36.54 -34.90 30.96
CA THR A 305 37.63 -34.12 31.48
C THR A 305 37.99 -32.83 30.74
N ALA A 306 38.52 -31.90 31.53
CA ALA A 306 39.05 -30.60 31.16
C ALA A 306 40.33 -30.66 30.33
N VAL A 307 40.46 -29.68 29.40
CA VAL A 307 41.77 -29.17 28.94
C VAL A 307 41.71 -27.63 28.98
N SER A 308 42.70 -27.08 29.65
CA SER A 308 42.94 -25.65 29.87
C SER A 308 43.59 -24.98 28.65
N SER A 309 43.21 -23.75 28.31
CA SER A 309 44.15 -22.65 28.01
C SER A 309 43.45 -21.36 27.54
N GLY A 310 43.84 -20.26 28.16
CA GLY A 310 44.00 -18.94 27.52
C GLY A 310 42.80 -18.00 27.49
N ARG A 311 42.72 -17.04 28.44
CA ARG A 311 41.96 -15.79 28.31
C ARG A 311 42.68 -14.83 27.36
N PRO A 312 41.90 -13.97 26.60
CA PRO A 312 41.80 -12.57 27.07
C PRO A 312 40.42 -11.89 26.85
N GLY A 313 40.15 -10.87 27.66
CA GLY A 313 39.41 -9.64 27.29
C GLY A 313 37.90 -9.66 27.40
N ARG A 314 37.34 -9.22 28.54
CA ARG A 314 35.90 -8.92 28.76
C ARG A 314 35.54 -7.59 28.12
N ALA A 315 34.51 -7.61 27.25
CA ALA A 315 33.64 -6.46 26.99
C ALA A 315 32.29 -6.61 27.72
N PRO A 316 31.65 -5.53 28.20
CA PRO A 316 30.48 -5.63 29.09
C PRO A 316 29.24 -6.11 28.34
N ARG A 317 28.58 -7.13 28.87
CA ARG A 317 27.27 -7.60 28.41
C ARG A 317 26.16 -6.76 29.01
N MET A 318 25.34 -6.15 28.14
CA MET A 318 24.03 -5.64 28.54
C MET A 318 23.07 -6.81 28.82
N PRO A 319 22.19 -6.73 29.80
CA PRO A 319 21.23 -7.79 30.09
C PRO A 319 20.05 -7.70 29.09
N TRP A 320 19.90 -8.71 28.27
CA TRP A 320 18.68 -8.92 27.49
C TRP A 320 17.63 -9.56 28.41
N SER A 321 16.60 -8.80 28.74
CA SER A 321 15.41 -9.33 29.39
C SER A 321 14.68 -10.28 28.44
N SER A 322 14.34 -11.46 28.92
CA SER A 322 13.59 -12.50 28.23
C SER A 322 12.25 -11.96 27.72
N ARG A 323 12.14 -11.78 26.39
CA ARG A 323 10.84 -11.53 25.72
C ARG A 323 10.20 -12.89 25.43
N SER A 324 8.98 -13.08 25.91
CA SER A 324 8.18 -14.28 25.69
C SER A 324 7.82 -14.45 24.20
N ALA A 325 8.26 -15.55 23.60
CA ALA A 325 7.81 -15.98 22.27
C ALA A 325 6.33 -16.38 22.32
N ARG A 326 5.50 -15.84 21.44
CA ARG A 326 4.10 -16.26 21.28
C ARG A 326 3.94 -16.96 19.94
N THR A 327 3.23 -18.08 19.94
CA THR A 327 2.94 -18.87 18.74
C THR A 327 1.67 -18.35 18.06
N VAL A 328 1.78 -17.95 16.80
CA VAL A 328 0.65 -17.53 15.97
C VAL A 328 0.46 -18.58 14.87
N ARG A 329 -0.77 -19.10 14.74
CA ARG A 329 -1.11 -20.05 13.64
C ARG A 329 -1.69 -19.29 12.48
N TRP A 330 -1.07 -19.40 11.33
CA TRP A 330 -1.61 -18.92 10.06
C TRP A 330 -2.27 -20.09 9.32
N ALA A 331 -3.57 -19.98 9.03
CA ALA A 331 -4.26 -20.90 8.14
C ALA A 331 -4.28 -20.30 6.73
N ALA A 332 -3.64 -20.98 5.78
CA ALA A 332 -3.78 -20.60 4.37
C ALA A 332 -5.15 -21.07 3.86
N ALA A 333 -5.90 -20.18 3.23
CA ALA A 333 -7.10 -20.52 2.51
C ALA A 333 -6.75 -21.54 1.41
N LYS A 334 -7.43 -22.68 1.39
CA LYS A 334 -7.34 -23.66 0.31
C LYS A 334 -8.00 -23.07 -0.92
N THR A 335 -7.21 -22.75 -1.94
CA THR A 335 -7.72 -22.66 -3.31
C THR A 335 -7.90 -24.09 -3.80
N SER A 336 -9.13 -24.56 -3.88
CA SER A 336 -9.49 -25.73 -4.68
C SER A 336 -9.49 -25.33 -6.15
N SER A 337 -8.74 -26.10 -6.92
CA SER A 337 -8.70 -26.12 -8.40
C SER A 337 -10.09 -26.34 -8.99
#